data_f357951cb016940a2b173aa404720fc1
#
_entry.id   f357951cb016940a2b173aa404720fc1
#
_cell.length_a   1.000
_cell.length_b   1.000
_cell.length_c   1.000
_cell.angle_alpha   90.00
_cell.angle_beta   90.00
_cell.angle_gamma   90.00
#
_symmetry.space_group_name_H-M   'P 1'
#
loop_
_entity.id
_entity.type
_entity.pdbx_description
1 polymer ?
#
loop_
_entity_poly.entity_id
_entity_poly.type
_entity_poly.pdbx_seq_one_letter_code
_entity_poly.pdbx_strand_id
1 'polypeptide(L)'
;MADRVEIAVTKGAKSASVVRIAKTELRAWAAELSRWTMADEFRVRIDQITRTIPRSTFFGQGGLAFLRDAWVASRVACALPSDMVRLVSADRPDFEVQIDGQIQQFEATEADIEGRRRGDELDDPRPRPDPVEAWRTRFEAIPASLDRVIAKKLQKDYPTEVSLAIYVNLGCYGAYVEEGLPILREHTARARIKFKRVFVLWEGCLYKFWEEGEFRFEKWQYARPEDF
;
A
#
# COMPACT_ATOMS: atom_id res chain seq x y z
N MET A 1 50.42 -9.52 41.94
CA MET A 1 49.06 -10.01 42.17
C MET A 1 48.13 -8.92 41.62
N ALA A 2 47.56 -9.14 40.45
CA ALA A 2 46.65 -8.19 39.83
C ALA A 2 45.27 -8.88 39.76
N ASP A 3 44.31 -8.32 40.51
CA ASP A 3 42.94 -8.79 40.55
C ASP A 3 42.24 -8.50 39.18
N ARG A 4 41.80 -9.57 38.55
CA ARG A 4 40.94 -9.51 37.38
C ARG A 4 39.50 -9.31 37.86
N VAL A 5 38.93 -8.13 37.58
CA VAL A 5 37.51 -7.90 37.74
C VAL A 5 36.80 -8.50 36.49
N GLU A 6 36.11 -9.63 36.68
CA GLU A 6 35.18 -10.17 35.70
C GLU A 6 33.89 -9.32 35.68
N ILE A 7 33.63 -8.60 34.58
CA ILE A 7 32.37 -7.93 34.36
C ILE A 7 31.40 -8.97 33.77
N ALA A 8 30.45 -9.44 34.57
CA ALA A 8 29.36 -10.23 34.11
C ALA A 8 28.41 -9.40 33.25
N VAL A 9 28.45 -9.63 31.94
CA VAL A 9 27.47 -9.04 30.99
C VAL A 9 26.16 -9.80 31.12
N THR A 10 25.22 -9.25 31.89
CA THR A 10 23.84 -9.76 31.95
C THR A 10 23.13 -9.48 30.62
N LYS A 11 22.95 -10.52 29.81
CA LYS A 11 22.02 -10.55 28.68
C LYS A 11 20.58 -10.42 29.23
N GLY A 12 20.02 -9.25 29.12
CA GLY A 12 18.63 -8.96 29.46
C GLY A 12 18.01 -8.06 28.40
N ALA A 13 18.00 -8.49 27.13
CA ALA A 13 17.15 -7.86 26.14
C ALA A 13 15.70 -8.27 26.47
N LYS A 14 14.94 -7.36 27.10
CA LYS A 14 13.49 -7.49 27.24
C LYS A 14 12.92 -7.53 25.82
N SER A 15 12.41 -8.69 25.42
CA SER A 15 11.52 -8.84 24.26
C SER A 15 10.41 -7.80 24.41
N ALA A 16 10.39 -6.81 23.54
CA ALA A 16 9.27 -5.88 23.50
C ALA A 16 8.01 -6.69 23.25
N SER A 17 7.07 -6.66 24.19
CA SER A 17 5.81 -7.39 24.05
C SER A 17 5.09 -6.91 22.79
N VAL A 18 4.93 -7.79 21.82
CA VAL A 18 4.16 -7.49 20.60
C VAL A 18 2.73 -7.16 21.01
N VAL A 19 2.36 -5.90 20.91
CA VAL A 19 0.99 -5.46 21.18
C VAL A 19 0.09 -6.06 20.10
N ARG A 20 -0.87 -6.88 20.50
CA ARG A 20 -1.85 -7.47 19.59
C ARG A 20 -3.17 -6.72 19.65
N ILE A 21 -3.70 -6.38 18.49
CA ILE A 21 -5.04 -5.81 18.35
C ILE A 21 -6.09 -6.91 18.53
N ALA A 22 -7.10 -6.65 19.35
CA ALA A 22 -8.16 -7.62 19.61
C ALA A 22 -9.01 -7.88 18.36
N LYS A 23 -9.46 -9.13 18.15
CA LYS A 23 -10.32 -9.50 17.01
C LYS A 23 -11.62 -8.69 16.96
N THR A 24 -12.17 -8.32 18.10
CA THR A 24 -13.37 -7.48 18.21
C THR A 24 -13.12 -6.08 17.65
N GLU A 25 -11.96 -5.51 17.93
CA GLU A 25 -11.55 -4.21 17.42
C GLU A 25 -11.30 -4.25 15.91
N LEU A 26 -10.62 -5.29 15.40
CA LEU A 26 -10.45 -5.48 13.95
C LEU A 26 -11.79 -5.59 13.22
N ARG A 27 -12.76 -6.30 13.79
CA ARG A 27 -14.11 -6.41 13.23
C ARG A 27 -14.85 -5.08 13.26
N ALA A 28 -14.69 -4.30 14.34
CA ALA A 28 -15.31 -2.98 14.46
C ALA A 28 -14.76 -2.03 13.37
N TRP A 29 -13.44 -1.97 13.18
CA TRP A 29 -12.82 -1.17 12.12
C TRP A 29 -13.25 -1.62 10.72
N ALA A 30 -13.25 -2.94 10.45
CA ALA A 30 -13.70 -3.45 9.16
C ALA A 30 -15.16 -3.07 8.88
N ALA A 31 -16.05 -3.20 9.87
CA ALA A 31 -17.45 -2.82 9.73
C ALA A 31 -17.64 -1.30 9.56
N GLU A 32 -16.83 -0.49 10.24
CA GLU A 32 -16.82 0.96 10.11
C GLU A 32 -16.42 1.37 8.68
N LEU A 33 -15.27 0.85 8.20
CA LEU A 33 -14.71 1.18 6.90
C LEU A 33 -15.50 0.60 5.71
N SER A 34 -16.43 -0.33 5.96
CA SER A 34 -17.35 -0.84 4.94
C SER A 34 -18.59 0.05 4.73
N ARG A 35 -18.74 1.11 5.49
CA ARG A 35 -19.79 2.11 5.29
C ARG A 35 -19.33 3.18 4.32
N TRP A 36 -20.25 3.69 3.52
CA TRP A 36 -19.99 4.86 2.69
C TRP A 36 -19.60 6.05 3.57
N THR A 37 -18.44 6.61 3.31
CA THR A 37 -17.86 7.72 4.06
C THR A 37 -17.25 8.72 3.08
N MET A 38 -17.29 9.99 3.38
CA MET A 38 -16.64 11.02 2.55
C MET A 38 -15.14 10.74 2.43
N ALA A 39 -14.57 10.96 1.26
CA ALA A 39 -13.18 10.59 0.95
C ALA A 39 -12.16 11.15 1.97
N ASP A 40 -12.33 12.42 2.36
CA ASP A 40 -11.44 13.07 3.34
C ASP A 40 -11.60 12.50 4.75
N GLU A 41 -12.83 12.24 5.18
CA GLU A 41 -13.11 11.63 6.49
C GLU A 41 -12.55 10.22 6.57
N PHE A 42 -12.75 9.43 5.51
CA PHE A 42 -12.20 8.07 5.41
C PHE A 42 -10.67 8.09 5.51
N ARG A 43 -10.02 9.02 4.81
CA ARG A 43 -8.57 9.21 4.88
C ARG A 43 -8.10 9.55 6.28
N VAL A 44 -8.71 10.55 6.92
CA VAL A 44 -8.38 10.94 8.30
C VAL A 44 -8.53 9.75 9.24
N ARG A 45 -9.60 8.97 9.07
CA ARG A 45 -9.85 7.80 9.90
C ARG A 45 -8.81 6.70 9.73
N ILE A 46 -8.43 6.39 8.49
CA ILE A 46 -7.36 5.42 8.21
C ILE A 46 -6.02 5.87 8.79
N ASP A 47 -5.67 7.14 8.63
CA ASP A 47 -4.43 7.69 9.16
C ASP A 47 -4.42 7.64 10.70
N GLN A 48 -5.55 7.89 11.36
CA GLN A 48 -5.68 7.71 12.81
C GLN A 48 -5.45 6.26 13.23
N ILE A 49 -6.14 5.30 12.60
CA ILE A 49 -6.01 3.87 12.93
C ILE A 49 -4.56 3.42 12.73
N THR A 50 -3.95 3.72 11.59
CA THR A 50 -2.60 3.26 11.26
C THR A 50 -1.51 3.86 12.14
N ARG A 51 -1.68 5.11 12.59
CA ARG A 51 -0.76 5.77 13.55
C ARG A 51 -0.79 5.15 14.95
N THR A 52 -1.90 4.53 15.35
CA THR A 52 -2.01 3.90 16.68
C THR A 52 -1.43 2.48 16.71
N ILE A 53 -1.23 1.87 15.55
CA ILE A 53 -0.74 0.50 15.45
C ILE A 53 0.79 0.50 15.33
N PRO A 54 1.52 -0.15 16.26
CA PRO A 54 2.96 -0.32 16.09
C PRO A 54 3.30 -1.03 14.77
N ARG A 55 4.35 -0.60 14.09
CA ARG A 55 4.72 -1.14 12.78
C ARG A 55 4.94 -2.66 12.82
N SER A 56 5.57 -3.18 13.86
CA SER A 56 5.76 -4.62 14.07
C SER A 56 4.42 -5.38 14.14
N THR A 57 3.42 -4.82 14.83
CA THR A 57 2.06 -5.38 14.88
C THR A 57 1.39 -5.30 13.51
N PHE A 58 1.49 -4.16 12.82
CA PHE A 58 0.85 -3.93 11.52
C PHE A 58 1.31 -4.95 10.46
N PHE A 59 2.59 -5.31 10.46
CA PHE A 59 3.14 -6.29 9.51
C PHE A 59 3.19 -7.73 10.04
N GLY A 60 3.20 -7.93 11.35
CA GLY A 60 3.33 -9.24 11.99
C GLY A 60 2.01 -9.91 12.38
N GLN A 61 0.94 -9.13 12.59
CA GLN A 61 -0.35 -9.68 12.99
C GLN A 61 -1.23 -10.01 11.78
N GLY A 62 -1.66 -11.26 11.64
CA GLY A 62 -2.67 -11.65 10.66
C GLY A 62 -4.01 -10.95 10.90
N GLY A 63 -4.76 -10.70 9.81
CA GLY A 63 -6.07 -10.06 9.86
C GLY A 63 -6.04 -8.53 9.71
N LEU A 64 -4.86 -7.91 9.53
CA LEU A 64 -4.71 -6.47 9.27
C LEU A 64 -4.58 -6.12 7.78
N ALA A 65 -4.70 -7.12 6.88
CA ALA A 65 -4.56 -6.90 5.45
C ALA A 65 -5.53 -5.85 4.91
N PHE A 66 -6.79 -5.86 5.40
CA PHE A 66 -7.81 -4.89 4.98
C PHE A 66 -7.42 -3.43 5.24
N LEU A 67 -6.55 -3.15 6.22
CA LEU A 67 -6.06 -1.78 6.46
C LEU A 67 -5.12 -1.29 5.36
N ARG A 68 -4.42 -2.20 4.67
CA ARG A 68 -3.60 -1.84 3.49
C ARG A 68 -4.50 -1.49 2.31
N ASP A 69 -5.55 -2.28 2.10
CA ASP A 69 -6.55 -2.01 1.07
C ASP A 69 -7.29 -0.69 1.37
N ALA A 70 -7.63 -0.43 2.64
CA ALA A 70 -8.21 0.83 3.08
C ALA A 70 -7.26 2.02 2.88
N TRP A 71 -5.97 1.83 3.11
CA TRP A 71 -4.97 2.87 2.85
C TRP A 71 -4.92 3.20 1.35
N VAL A 72 -4.86 2.20 0.48
CA VAL A 72 -4.92 2.39 -0.99
C VAL A 72 -6.21 3.08 -1.38
N ALA A 73 -7.36 2.59 -0.89
CA ALA A 73 -8.68 3.17 -1.16
C ALA A 73 -8.74 4.66 -0.79
N SER A 74 -8.22 5.03 0.37
CA SER A 74 -8.21 6.42 0.85
C SER A 74 -7.39 7.33 -0.08
N ARG A 75 -6.26 6.86 -0.61
CA ARG A 75 -5.39 7.64 -1.51
C ARG A 75 -6.00 7.74 -2.91
N VAL A 76 -6.60 6.66 -3.41
CA VAL A 76 -7.34 6.68 -4.68
C VAL A 76 -8.52 7.65 -4.60
N ALA A 77 -9.33 7.56 -3.52
CA ALA A 77 -10.49 8.41 -3.35
C ALA A 77 -10.12 9.90 -3.21
N CYS A 78 -9.04 10.22 -2.50
CA CYS A 78 -8.59 11.63 -2.38
C CYS A 78 -7.92 12.18 -3.65
N ALA A 79 -7.35 11.32 -4.50
CA ALA A 79 -6.76 11.74 -5.76
C ALA A 79 -7.82 11.98 -6.83
N LEU A 80 -8.79 11.08 -6.92
CA LEU A 80 -9.91 11.23 -7.84
C LEU A 80 -10.93 12.24 -7.28
N PRO A 81 -11.73 12.90 -8.13
CA PRO A 81 -12.81 13.80 -7.67
C PRO A 81 -13.97 12.97 -7.10
N SER A 82 -13.72 12.25 -6.00
CA SER A 82 -14.69 11.32 -5.42
C SER A 82 -15.42 11.91 -4.24
N ASP A 83 -16.72 11.62 -4.17
CA ASP A 83 -17.59 12.03 -3.07
C ASP A 83 -17.41 11.10 -1.87
N MET A 84 -17.48 9.79 -2.10
CA MET A 84 -17.52 8.78 -1.05
C MET A 84 -16.67 7.55 -1.40
N VAL A 85 -16.24 6.84 -0.36
CA VAL A 85 -15.46 5.61 -0.46
C VAL A 85 -15.89 4.60 0.62
N ARG A 86 -15.76 3.32 0.33
CA ARG A 86 -15.91 2.23 1.30
C ARG A 86 -15.05 1.01 0.96
N LEU A 87 -14.72 0.21 1.93
CA LEU A 87 -14.26 -1.17 1.71
C LEU A 87 -15.43 -2.08 1.39
N VAL A 88 -15.17 -3.11 0.59
CA VAL A 88 -16.14 -4.16 0.31
C VAL A 88 -15.80 -5.37 1.18
N SER A 89 -16.80 -5.91 1.88
CA SER A 89 -16.61 -7.07 2.75
C SER A 89 -16.62 -8.42 2.02
N ALA A 90 -16.96 -8.42 0.73
CA ALA A 90 -16.86 -9.59 -0.14
C ALA A 90 -15.39 -9.85 -0.52
N ASP A 91 -15.11 -11.04 -1.06
CA ASP A 91 -13.77 -11.40 -1.52
C ASP A 91 -13.24 -10.45 -2.63
N ARG A 92 -14.15 -9.91 -3.44
CA ARG A 92 -13.86 -8.97 -4.56
C ARG A 92 -15.09 -8.14 -4.93
N PRO A 93 -14.92 -6.86 -5.29
CA PRO A 93 -13.69 -6.05 -5.27
C PRO A 93 -13.22 -5.71 -3.85
N ASP A 94 -12.04 -5.11 -3.70
CA ASP A 94 -11.50 -4.72 -2.38
C ASP A 94 -12.18 -3.45 -1.85
N PHE A 95 -12.47 -2.48 -2.73
CA PHE A 95 -13.12 -1.23 -2.34
C PHE A 95 -13.93 -0.60 -3.49
N GLU A 96 -14.78 0.34 -3.13
CA GLU A 96 -15.60 1.12 -4.04
C GLU A 96 -15.45 2.62 -3.77
N VAL A 97 -15.49 3.40 -4.84
CA VAL A 97 -15.43 4.87 -4.82
C VAL A 97 -16.64 5.39 -5.60
N GLN A 98 -17.32 6.41 -5.07
CA GLN A 98 -18.40 7.10 -5.77
C GLN A 98 -17.88 8.41 -6.37
N ILE A 99 -18.09 8.60 -7.67
CA ILE A 99 -17.71 9.79 -8.44
C ILE A 99 -18.92 10.21 -9.25
N ASP A 100 -19.39 11.43 -9.09
CA ASP A 100 -20.59 11.95 -9.79
C ASP A 100 -21.79 10.99 -9.69
N GLY A 101 -22.02 10.41 -8.53
CA GLY A 101 -23.09 9.44 -8.27
C GLY A 101 -22.86 8.06 -8.86
N GLN A 102 -21.78 7.82 -9.61
CA GLN A 102 -21.42 6.52 -10.19
C GLN A 102 -20.48 5.74 -9.30
N ILE A 103 -20.77 4.46 -9.05
CA ILE A 103 -19.90 3.58 -8.26
C ILE A 103 -18.84 2.97 -9.19
N GLN A 104 -17.58 3.16 -8.82
CA GLN A 104 -16.42 2.52 -9.44
C GLN A 104 -15.85 1.49 -8.48
N GLN A 105 -15.64 0.28 -8.98
CA GLN A 105 -15.10 -0.85 -8.23
C GLN A 105 -13.60 -1.00 -8.45
N PHE A 106 -12.86 -1.28 -7.37
CA PHE A 106 -11.41 -1.39 -7.41
C PHE A 106 -10.91 -2.65 -6.72
N GLU A 107 -10.00 -3.32 -7.39
CA GLU A 107 -9.11 -4.32 -6.81
C GLU A 107 -7.78 -3.66 -6.46
N ALA A 108 -7.29 -3.87 -5.24
CA ALA A 108 -6.02 -3.33 -4.78
C ALA A 108 -4.90 -4.38 -4.85
N THR A 109 -3.68 -3.93 -5.06
CA THR A 109 -2.49 -4.77 -4.89
C THR A 109 -1.28 -3.91 -4.57
N GLU A 110 -0.29 -4.54 -3.96
CA GLU A 110 0.96 -3.89 -3.61
C GLU A 110 2.12 -4.54 -4.36
N ALA A 111 2.93 -3.73 -5.04
CA ALA A 111 4.19 -4.11 -5.67
C ALA A 111 5.35 -3.72 -4.74
N ASP A 112 6.11 -4.73 -4.29
CA ASP A 112 7.26 -4.60 -3.40
C ASP A 112 8.34 -5.61 -3.80
N ILE A 113 9.55 -5.50 -3.26
CA ILE A 113 10.64 -6.46 -3.48
C ILE A 113 10.19 -7.86 -3.06
N GLU A 114 10.50 -8.86 -3.87
CA GLU A 114 10.14 -10.24 -3.59
C GLU A 114 10.79 -10.74 -2.30
N GLY A 115 10.00 -11.45 -1.49
CA GLY A 115 10.47 -12.01 -0.22
C GLY A 115 10.70 -10.99 0.89
N ARG A 116 10.47 -9.70 0.65
CA ARG A 116 10.60 -8.66 1.68
C ARG A 116 9.59 -8.89 2.79
N ARG A 117 10.11 -9.11 4.00
CA ARG A 117 9.33 -9.24 5.23
C ARG A 117 9.52 -7.99 6.07
N ARG A 118 8.64 -7.02 5.93
CA ARG A 118 8.73 -5.74 6.67
C ARG A 118 8.69 -5.90 8.18
N GLY A 119 8.06 -6.95 8.70
CA GLY A 119 8.10 -7.28 10.12
C GLY A 119 9.52 -7.53 10.61
N ASP A 120 10.29 -8.30 9.84
CA ASP A 120 11.66 -8.66 10.20
C ASP A 120 12.62 -7.45 10.13
N GLU A 121 12.33 -6.47 9.28
CA GLU A 121 13.13 -5.23 9.16
C GLU A 121 13.02 -4.31 10.39
N LEU A 122 11.94 -4.45 11.16
CA LEU A 122 11.66 -3.61 12.33
C LEU A 122 12.27 -4.14 13.61
N ASP A 123 12.67 -5.41 13.62
CA ASP A 123 13.36 -6.04 14.75
C ASP A 123 14.86 -5.75 14.75
N ASP A 124 15.39 -5.11 13.69
CA ASP A 124 16.78 -4.66 13.63
C ASP A 124 16.92 -3.31 14.35
N PRO A 125 17.58 -3.27 15.53
CA PRO A 125 17.72 -2.04 16.31
C PRO A 125 18.65 -1.00 15.68
N ARG A 126 19.32 -1.33 14.57
CA ARG A 126 20.24 -0.43 13.89
C ARG A 126 19.46 0.62 13.08
N PRO A 127 19.76 1.92 13.27
CA PRO A 127 19.23 2.92 12.36
C PRO A 127 19.72 2.59 10.95
N ARG A 128 18.81 2.40 10.02
CA ARG A 128 19.15 2.22 8.61
C ARG A 128 19.07 3.59 7.94
N PRO A 129 20.20 4.22 7.62
CA PRO A 129 20.17 5.33 6.69
C PRO A 129 19.56 4.83 5.38
N ASP A 130 18.87 5.68 4.68
CA ASP A 130 18.32 5.37 3.35
C ASP A 130 19.33 5.87 2.28
N PRO A 131 20.37 5.08 1.93
CA PRO A 131 21.40 5.50 1.01
C PRO A 131 20.83 5.59 -0.41
N VAL A 132 21.46 6.44 -1.25
CA VAL A 132 21.03 6.64 -2.66
C VAL A 132 21.04 5.33 -3.45
N GLU A 133 22.01 4.46 -3.16
CA GLU A 133 22.10 3.13 -3.78
C GLU A 133 20.85 2.28 -3.49
N ALA A 134 20.26 2.39 -2.29
CA ALA A 134 19.01 1.70 -1.97
C ALA A 134 17.84 2.25 -2.80
N TRP A 135 17.81 3.52 -3.15
CA TRP A 135 16.80 4.11 -4.02
C TRP A 135 16.90 3.55 -5.44
N ARG A 136 18.11 3.44 -5.98
CA ARG A 136 18.32 2.84 -7.31
C ARG A 136 17.94 1.36 -7.33
N THR A 137 18.30 0.61 -6.31
CA THR A 137 17.92 -0.80 -6.17
C THR A 137 16.40 -0.97 -6.07
N ARG A 138 15.71 -0.09 -5.33
CA ARG A 138 14.25 -0.08 -5.26
C ARG A 138 13.62 0.22 -6.60
N PHE A 139 14.15 1.23 -7.30
CA PHE A 139 13.68 1.59 -8.62
C PHE A 139 13.82 0.45 -9.62
N GLU A 140 14.99 -0.19 -9.67
CA GLU A 140 15.28 -1.33 -10.55
C GLU A 140 14.43 -2.58 -10.23
N ALA A 141 13.86 -2.68 -9.03
CA ALA A 141 12.96 -3.76 -8.65
C ALA A 141 11.49 -3.53 -9.11
N ILE A 142 11.12 -2.32 -9.56
CA ILE A 142 9.74 -1.98 -9.95
C ILE A 142 9.22 -2.90 -11.07
N PRO A 143 9.93 -3.12 -12.21
CA PRO A 143 9.47 -3.95 -13.30
C PRO A 143 9.05 -5.35 -12.86
N ALA A 144 9.96 -6.07 -12.24
CA ALA A 144 9.72 -7.45 -11.79
C ALA A 144 8.61 -7.54 -10.74
N SER A 145 8.50 -6.52 -9.87
CA SER A 145 7.46 -6.46 -8.86
C SER A 145 6.07 -6.25 -9.47
N LEU A 146 5.95 -5.37 -10.47
CA LEU A 146 4.71 -5.15 -11.22
C LEU A 146 4.28 -6.41 -11.98
N ASP A 147 5.19 -7.00 -12.75
CA ASP A 147 4.92 -8.21 -13.53
C ASP A 147 4.39 -9.34 -12.64
N ARG A 148 5.00 -9.54 -11.47
CA ARG A 148 4.61 -10.56 -10.51
C ARG A 148 3.21 -10.34 -9.94
N VAL A 149 2.88 -9.11 -9.49
CA VAL A 149 1.57 -8.86 -8.87
C VAL A 149 0.46 -8.85 -9.90
N ILE A 150 0.70 -8.32 -11.09
CA ILE A 150 -0.27 -8.34 -12.18
C ILE A 150 -0.53 -9.78 -12.65
N ALA A 151 0.51 -10.60 -12.82
CA ALA A 151 0.32 -12.01 -13.19
C ALA A 151 -0.59 -12.75 -12.20
N LYS A 152 -0.45 -12.52 -10.89
CA LYS A 152 -1.32 -13.09 -9.86
C LYS A 152 -2.77 -12.58 -9.98
N LYS A 153 -2.96 -11.29 -10.27
CA LYS A 153 -4.30 -10.71 -10.42
C LYS A 153 -4.99 -11.21 -11.70
N LEU A 154 -4.26 -11.41 -12.78
CA LEU A 154 -4.81 -11.95 -14.04
C LEU A 154 -5.34 -13.39 -13.93
N GLN A 155 -4.87 -14.17 -12.95
CA GLN A 155 -5.32 -15.55 -12.71
C GLN A 155 -6.67 -15.63 -11.96
N LYS A 156 -7.16 -14.53 -11.39
CA LYS A 156 -8.38 -14.49 -10.60
C LYS A 156 -9.56 -14.03 -11.45
N ASP A 157 -10.77 -14.47 -11.11
CA ASP A 157 -12.00 -13.95 -11.73
C ASP A 157 -12.47 -12.70 -11.00
N TYR A 158 -12.94 -11.70 -11.76
CA TYR A 158 -13.47 -10.45 -11.26
C TYR A 158 -14.82 -10.14 -11.88
N PRO A 159 -15.68 -9.36 -11.19
CA PRO A 159 -16.83 -8.74 -11.83
C PRO A 159 -16.41 -7.93 -13.07
N THR A 160 -17.32 -7.74 -14.01
CA THR A 160 -17.11 -6.79 -15.11
C THR A 160 -16.95 -5.38 -14.56
N GLU A 161 -16.16 -4.54 -15.24
CA GLU A 161 -15.98 -3.13 -14.88
C GLU A 161 -15.06 -2.82 -13.68
N VAL A 162 -14.36 -3.82 -13.11
CA VAL A 162 -13.39 -3.60 -12.02
C VAL A 162 -12.14 -2.89 -12.53
N SER A 163 -11.69 -1.89 -11.79
CA SER A 163 -10.42 -1.19 -11.98
C SER A 163 -9.33 -1.82 -11.10
N LEU A 164 -8.06 -1.76 -11.53
CA LEU A 164 -6.91 -2.20 -10.73
C LEU A 164 -6.16 -0.99 -10.18
N ALA A 165 -5.97 -0.93 -8.88
CA ALA A 165 -5.12 0.04 -8.19
C ALA A 165 -3.87 -0.66 -7.66
N ILE A 166 -2.70 -0.30 -8.18
CA ILE A 166 -1.41 -0.88 -7.80
C ILE A 166 -0.64 0.13 -6.96
N TYR A 167 -0.39 -0.18 -5.70
CA TYR A 167 0.52 0.60 -4.88
C TYR A 167 1.96 0.11 -5.08
N VAL A 168 2.81 0.94 -5.69
CA VAL A 168 4.25 0.67 -5.82
C VAL A 168 4.94 1.16 -4.55
N ASN A 169 5.21 0.23 -3.65
CA ASN A 169 5.86 0.51 -2.37
C ASN A 169 7.39 0.42 -2.47
N LEU A 170 7.92 1.06 -3.49
CA LEU A 170 9.33 1.14 -3.84
C LEU A 170 9.69 2.61 -4.03
N GLY A 171 9.59 3.37 -2.94
CA GLY A 171 9.82 4.82 -2.94
C GLY A 171 11.28 5.17 -3.22
N CYS A 172 11.48 6.18 -4.05
CA CYS A 172 12.77 6.71 -4.47
C CYS A 172 12.87 8.23 -4.22
N TYR A 173 11.96 8.78 -3.42
CA TYR A 173 11.89 10.20 -3.07
C TYR A 173 11.88 11.13 -4.30
N GLY A 174 11.18 10.72 -5.36
CA GLY A 174 11.05 11.48 -6.60
C GLY A 174 12.25 11.44 -7.54
N ALA A 175 13.37 10.80 -7.16
CA ALA A 175 14.62 10.85 -7.92
C ALA A 175 14.52 10.26 -9.34
N TYR A 176 13.59 9.31 -9.58
CA TYR A 176 13.49 8.58 -10.84
C TYR A 176 12.10 8.66 -11.48
N VAL A 177 11.32 9.70 -11.19
CA VAL A 177 9.92 9.80 -11.68
C VAL A 177 9.87 9.83 -13.21
N GLU A 178 10.70 10.63 -13.86
CA GLU A 178 10.72 10.73 -15.32
C GLU A 178 11.12 9.40 -16.00
N GLU A 179 12.14 8.74 -15.44
CA GLU A 179 12.63 7.44 -15.90
C GLU A 179 11.58 6.32 -15.66
N GLY A 180 10.82 6.43 -14.56
CA GLY A 180 9.87 5.42 -14.11
C GLY A 180 8.54 5.42 -14.85
N LEU A 181 8.04 6.57 -15.31
CA LEU A 181 6.73 6.63 -15.98
C LEU A 181 6.63 5.71 -17.21
N PRO A 182 7.61 5.67 -18.13
CA PRO A 182 7.62 4.69 -19.22
C PRO A 182 7.63 3.24 -18.74
N ILE A 183 8.38 2.94 -17.69
CA ILE A 183 8.47 1.60 -17.08
C ILE A 183 7.12 1.18 -16.49
N LEU A 184 6.48 2.06 -15.71
CA LEU A 184 5.15 1.81 -15.14
C LEU A 184 4.13 1.53 -16.25
N ARG A 185 4.14 2.32 -17.32
CA ARG A 185 3.27 2.13 -18.50
C ARG A 185 3.47 0.76 -19.13
N GLU A 186 4.72 0.40 -19.42
CA GLU A 186 5.07 -0.85 -20.08
C GLU A 186 4.62 -2.07 -19.25
N HIS A 187 5.04 -2.12 -17.98
CA HIS A 187 4.80 -3.28 -17.12
C HIS A 187 3.34 -3.39 -16.63
N THR A 188 2.54 -2.31 -16.71
CA THR A 188 1.10 -2.38 -16.43
C THR A 188 0.24 -2.72 -17.64
N ALA A 189 0.80 -2.73 -18.85
CA ALA A 189 0.05 -2.93 -20.10
C ALA A 189 -0.74 -4.25 -20.14
N ARG A 190 -0.25 -5.32 -19.52
CA ARG A 190 -0.94 -6.61 -19.47
C ARG A 190 -2.23 -6.57 -18.66
N ALA A 191 -2.33 -5.69 -17.67
CA ALA A 191 -3.51 -5.58 -16.82
C ALA A 191 -4.75 -5.06 -17.59
N ARG A 192 -4.56 -4.26 -18.66
CA ARG A 192 -5.63 -3.70 -19.50
C ARG A 192 -6.54 -4.74 -20.16
N ILE A 193 -6.08 -6.01 -20.26
CA ILE A 193 -6.87 -7.10 -20.86
C ILE A 193 -8.05 -7.49 -19.97
N LYS A 194 -7.91 -7.28 -18.66
CA LYS A 194 -8.87 -7.76 -17.66
C LYS A 194 -9.54 -6.65 -16.87
N PHE A 195 -8.85 -5.53 -16.69
CA PHE A 195 -9.33 -4.44 -15.86
C PHE A 195 -9.78 -3.26 -16.72
N LYS A 196 -10.93 -2.66 -16.35
CA LYS A 196 -11.49 -1.51 -17.05
C LYS A 196 -10.53 -0.33 -17.05
N ARG A 197 -9.91 -0.07 -15.88
CA ARG A 197 -8.89 0.96 -15.70
C ARG A 197 -7.72 0.41 -14.92
N VAL A 198 -6.52 0.91 -15.18
CA VAL A 198 -5.31 0.54 -14.43
C VAL A 198 -4.66 1.79 -13.88
N PHE A 199 -4.59 1.83 -12.56
CA PHE A 199 -4.01 2.91 -11.79
C PHE A 199 -2.75 2.45 -11.06
N VAL A 200 -1.80 3.36 -10.91
CA VAL A 200 -0.58 3.15 -10.12
C VAL A 200 -0.44 4.30 -9.12
N LEU A 201 -0.33 3.95 -7.83
CA LEU A 201 0.07 4.88 -6.78
C LEU A 201 1.59 4.77 -6.61
N TRP A 202 2.29 5.85 -6.88
CA TRP A 202 3.74 5.92 -6.76
C TRP A 202 4.20 7.36 -6.55
N GLU A 203 5.21 7.57 -5.69
CA GLU A 203 5.83 8.88 -5.42
C GLU A 203 4.80 10.00 -5.16
N GLY A 204 3.84 9.74 -4.29
CA GLY A 204 2.82 10.72 -3.88
C GLY A 204 1.76 11.03 -4.93
N CYS A 205 1.78 10.34 -6.07
CA CYS A 205 0.83 10.53 -7.17
C CYS A 205 0.07 9.26 -7.52
N LEU A 206 -1.17 9.45 -7.96
CA LEU A 206 -1.98 8.45 -8.63
C LEU A 206 -1.85 8.69 -10.15
N TYR A 207 -1.46 7.67 -10.87
CA TYR A 207 -1.36 7.68 -12.32
C TYR A 207 -2.38 6.72 -12.90
N LYS A 208 -3.20 7.15 -13.86
CA LYS A 208 -3.97 6.26 -14.73
C LYS A 208 -3.19 6.04 -16.01
N PHE A 209 -2.97 4.79 -16.40
CA PHE A 209 -2.29 4.44 -17.65
C PHE A 209 -3.24 3.86 -18.69
N TRP A 210 -4.25 3.11 -18.25
CA TRP A 210 -5.13 2.36 -19.13
C TRP A 210 -6.58 2.54 -18.76
N GLU A 211 -7.42 2.70 -19.78
CA GLU A 211 -8.88 2.75 -19.68
C GLU A 211 -9.49 2.06 -20.89
N GLU A 212 -10.36 1.09 -20.66
CA GLU A 212 -11.05 0.29 -21.69
C GLU A 212 -10.07 -0.29 -22.75
N GLY A 213 -8.90 -0.73 -22.30
CA GLY A 213 -7.85 -1.30 -23.15
C GLY A 213 -6.95 -0.29 -23.84
N GLU A 214 -7.30 1.00 -23.83
CA GLU A 214 -6.56 2.06 -24.50
C GLU A 214 -5.64 2.81 -23.53
N PHE A 215 -4.55 3.37 -24.06
CA PHE A 215 -3.67 4.24 -23.29
C PHE A 215 -4.34 5.58 -23.02
N ARG A 216 -4.58 5.88 -21.73
CA ARG A 216 -5.16 7.14 -21.25
C ARG A 216 -4.38 7.64 -20.04
N PHE A 217 -3.41 8.51 -20.28
CA PHE A 217 -2.55 9.02 -19.21
C PHE A 217 -3.21 10.21 -18.49
N GLU A 218 -3.41 10.03 -17.18
CA GLU A 218 -3.83 11.09 -16.27
C GLU A 218 -3.03 10.97 -14.98
N LYS A 219 -2.85 12.10 -14.27
CA LYS A 219 -2.08 12.19 -13.03
C LYS A 219 -2.80 13.06 -12.01
N TRP A 220 -2.91 12.56 -10.78
CA TRP A 220 -3.41 13.28 -9.62
C TRP A 220 -2.42 13.18 -8.47
N GLN A 221 -2.31 14.22 -7.67
CA GLN A 221 -1.52 14.18 -6.45
C GLN A 221 -2.41 13.74 -5.29
N TYR A 222 -2.01 12.70 -4.54
CA TYR A 222 -2.70 12.27 -3.33
C TYR A 222 -1.93 12.62 -2.05
N ALA A 223 -0.60 12.79 -2.15
CA ALA A 223 0.21 13.23 -1.02
C ALA A 223 -0.08 14.71 -0.70
N ARG A 224 -0.22 15.02 0.56
CA ARG A 224 -0.41 16.38 1.07
C ARG A 224 0.86 16.86 1.77
N PRO A 225 1.08 18.17 1.95
CA PRO A 225 2.24 18.69 2.68
C PRO A 225 2.43 18.06 4.06
N GLU A 226 1.35 17.73 4.74
CA GLU A 226 1.35 17.11 6.06
C GLU A 226 1.73 15.61 6.07
N ASP A 227 1.89 14.99 4.91
CA ASP A 227 2.32 13.59 4.80
C ASP A 227 3.86 13.42 4.82
N PHE A 228 4.62 14.54 4.83
CA PHE A 228 6.09 14.57 4.78
C PHE A 228 6.74 15.03 6.08
#